data_b18fbc27129930e88ea3ac1551ca7a8c
#
_entry.id   b18fbc27129930e88ea3ac1551ca7a8c
#
_cell.length_a   1.000
_cell.length_b   1.000
_cell.length_c   1.000
_cell.angle_alpha   90.00
_cell.angle_beta   90.00
_cell.angle_gamma   90.00
#
_symmetry.space_group_name_H-M   'P 1'
#
loop_
_entity.id
_entity.type
_entity.pdbx_description
1 polymer ?
#
loop_
_entity_poly.entity_id
_entity_poly.type
_entity_poly.pdbx_seq_one_letter_code
_entity_poly.pdbx_strand_id
1 'polypeptide(L)'
;MRAVVRSVFVIAVATCVALVAYVVLVATSLMWVGSHHSTTTADAIVVMGAAQYDGVPSPLLASRLQHALDLWKNKQAPLIAVTGGKRVGDRFTEGATSRRWLTDRGVPAMSI
;
A
#
# COMPACT_ATOMS: atom_id res chain seq x y z
N MET A 1 25.09 -15.89 -44.59
CA MET A 1 24.36 -14.66 -44.22
C MET A 1 22.91 -14.91 -43.79
N ARG A 2 22.06 -15.56 -44.57
CA ARG A 2 20.64 -15.81 -44.24
C ARG A 2 20.44 -16.67 -42.97
N ALA A 3 21.29 -17.67 -42.70
CA ALA A 3 21.21 -18.52 -41.52
C ALA A 3 21.51 -17.74 -40.24
N VAL A 4 22.54 -16.89 -40.24
CA VAL A 4 22.92 -16.05 -39.09
C VAL A 4 21.82 -15.05 -38.76
N VAL A 5 21.25 -14.38 -39.74
CA VAL A 5 20.13 -13.44 -39.54
C VAL A 5 18.91 -14.14 -38.94
N ARG A 6 18.60 -15.34 -39.44
CA ARG A 6 17.51 -16.16 -38.89
C ARG A 6 17.74 -16.58 -37.43
N SER A 7 18.98 -16.98 -37.12
CA SER A 7 19.33 -17.36 -35.73
C SER A 7 19.24 -16.17 -34.77
N VAL A 8 19.77 -15.00 -35.17
CA VAL A 8 19.67 -13.75 -34.39
C VAL A 8 18.21 -13.36 -34.16
N PHE A 9 17.39 -13.44 -35.21
CA PHE A 9 15.96 -13.14 -35.10
C PHE A 9 15.23 -14.10 -34.14
N VAL A 10 15.50 -15.40 -34.23
CA VAL A 10 14.89 -16.40 -33.33
C VAL A 10 15.31 -16.15 -31.86
N ILE A 11 16.60 -15.86 -31.64
CA ILE A 11 17.09 -15.54 -30.28
C ILE A 11 16.41 -14.28 -29.75
N ALA A 12 16.31 -13.23 -30.56
CA ALA A 12 15.66 -11.98 -30.14
C ALA A 12 14.19 -12.20 -29.77
N VAL A 13 13.45 -12.95 -30.60
CA VAL A 13 12.05 -13.31 -30.30
C VAL A 13 11.94 -14.15 -29.03
N ALA A 14 12.80 -15.16 -28.87
CA ALA A 14 12.80 -16.00 -27.67
C ALA A 14 13.08 -15.17 -26.40
N THR A 15 14.03 -14.23 -26.47
CA THR A 15 14.35 -13.32 -25.37
C THR A 15 13.17 -12.40 -25.03
N CYS A 16 12.51 -11.82 -26.02
CA CYS A 16 11.31 -11.02 -25.82
C CYS A 16 10.18 -11.82 -25.15
N VAL A 17 9.93 -13.03 -25.62
CA VAL A 17 8.90 -13.91 -25.05
C VAL A 17 9.23 -14.26 -23.60
N ALA A 18 10.49 -14.60 -23.29
CA ALA A 18 10.94 -14.90 -21.94
C ALA A 18 10.79 -13.68 -21.02
N LEU A 19 11.11 -12.48 -21.50
CA LEU A 19 10.96 -11.24 -20.73
C LEU A 19 9.49 -10.96 -20.40
N VAL A 20 8.62 -11.08 -21.41
CA VAL A 20 7.16 -10.88 -21.21
C VAL A 20 6.60 -11.91 -20.22
N ALA A 21 6.99 -13.17 -20.37
CA ALA A 21 6.56 -14.23 -19.44
C ALA A 21 7.03 -13.95 -18.00
N TYR A 22 8.27 -13.49 -17.83
CA TYR A 22 8.82 -13.07 -16.53
C TYR A 22 8.01 -11.91 -15.90
N VAL A 23 7.74 -10.86 -16.67
CA VAL A 23 6.95 -9.71 -16.20
C VAL A 23 5.54 -10.14 -15.79
N VAL A 24 4.88 -10.96 -16.59
CA VAL A 24 3.54 -11.49 -16.27
C VAL A 24 3.58 -12.33 -14.98
N LEU A 25 4.58 -13.18 -14.81
CA LEU A 25 4.73 -14.01 -13.62
C LEU A 25 4.96 -13.17 -12.36
N VAL A 26 5.80 -12.14 -12.44
CA VAL A 26 6.03 -11.21 -11.33
C VAL A 26 4.76 -10.42 -11.02
N ALA A 27 4.08 -9.89 -12.03
CA ALA A 27 2.84 -9.11 -11.84
C ALA A 27 1.73 -9.97 -11.19
N THR A 28 1.54 -11.20 -11.66
CA THR A 28 0.55 -12.12 -11.06
C THR A 28 0.91 -12.49 -9.62
N SER A 29 2.19 -12.73 -9.33
CA SER A 29 2.66 -13.02 -7.97
C SER A 29 2.39 -11.85 -7.02
N LEU A 30 2.68 -10.62 -7.46
CA LEU A 30 2.43 -9.41 -6.66
C LEU A 30 0.93 -9.21 -6.42
N MET A 31 0.10 -9.40 -7.43
CA MET A 31 -1.36 -9.32 -7.29
C MET A 31 -1.88 -10.38 -6.32
N TRP A 32 -1.38 -11.60 -6.42
CA TRP A 32 -1.79 -12.69 -5.55
C TRP A 32 -1.41 -12.43 -4.09
N VAL A 33 -0.17 -12.04 -3.81
CA VAL A 33 0.30 -11.69 -2.47
C VAL A 33 -0.44 -10.47 -1.93
N GLY A 34 -0.64 -9.42 -2.76
CA GLY A 34 -1.34 -8.21 -2.36
C GLY A 34 -2.83 -8.38 -2.08
N SER A 35 -3.47 -9.42 -2.64
CA SER A 35 -4.88 -9.74 -2.39
C SER A 35 -5.10 -10.67 -1.18
N HIS A 36 -4.04 -11.32 -0.70
CA HIS A 36 -4.13 -12.21 0.46
C HIS A 36 -3.87 -11.42 1.75
N HIS A 37 -4.94 -11.17 2.50
CA HIS A 37 -4.84 -10.56 3.82
C HIS A 37 -4.65 -11.64 4.89
N SER A 38 -3.68 -11.42 5.77
CA SER A 38 -3.56 -12.26 6.97
C SER A 38 -4.79 -12.01 7.88
N THR A 39 -5.45 -13.06 8.31
CA THR A 39 -6.55 -12.99 9.28
C THR A 39 -6.04 -13.13 10.73
N THR A 40 -4.74 -13.10 10.92
CA THR A 40 -4.12 -13.26 12.25
C THR A 40 -4.38 -12.01 13.09
N THR A 41 -4.81 -12.20 14.32
CA THR A 41 -4.95 -11.12 15.29
C THR A 41 -3.58 -10.54 15.65
N ALA A 42 -3.52 -9.24 15.84
CA ALA A 42 -2.32 -8.50 16.20
C ALA A 42 -2.59 -7.58 17.39
N ASP A 43 -1.54 -7.09 18.04
CA ASP A 43 -1.67 -6.15 19.15
C ASP A 43 -2.00 -4.74 18.70
N ALA A 44 -1.57 -4.36 17.51
CA ALA A 44 -1.85 -3.06 16.93
C ALA A 44 -1.77 -3.09 15.39
N ILE A 45 -2.52 -2.18 14.75
CA ILE A 45 -2.44 -1.85 13.33
C ILE A 45 -1.57 -0.61 13.22
N VAL A 46 -0.47 -0.66 12.46
CA VAL A 46 0.39 0.51 12.24
C VAL A 46 0.11 1.11 10.87
N VAL A 47 -0.37 2.36 10.85
CA VAL A 47 -0.60 3.11 9.61
C VAL A 47 0.59 4.03 9.35
N MET A 48 1.34 3.73 8.30
CA MET A 48 2.44 4.58 7.86
C MET A 48 1.92 5.81 7.13
N GLY A 49 2.45 6.98 7.46
CA GLY A 49 2.14 8.24 6.79
C GLY A 49 2.42 8.18 5.28
N ALA A 50 1.79 9.08 4.53
CA ALA A 50 2.04 9.26 3.11
C ALA A 50 2.07 10.74 2.74
N ALA A 51 0.96 11.44 2.79
CA ALA A 51 0.88 12.89 2.63
C ALA A 51 -0.45 13.39 3.17
N GLN A 52 -0.47 14.66 3.54
CA GLN A 52 -1.68 15.40 3.90
C GLN A 52 -1.63 16.80 3.29
N TYR A 53 -2.78 17.41 3.07
CA TYR A 53 -2.93 18.74 2.54
C TYR A 53 -3.80 19.55 3.50
N ASP A 54 -3.16 20.36 4.34
CA ASP A 54 -3.81 21.25 5.31
C ASP A 54 -4.84 20.55 6.23
N GLY A 55 -4.48 19.36 6.73
CA GLY A 55 -5.32 18.55 7.62
C GLY A 55 -6.28 17.60 6.89
N VAL A 56 -6.18 17.51 5.57
CA VAL A 56 -6.91 16.52 4.75
C VAL A 56 -5.94 15.44 4.28
N PRO A 57 -6.19 14.15 4.55
CA PRO A 57 -5.31 13.10 4.08
C PRO A 57 -5.32 13.00 2.54
N SER A 58 -4.16 12.76 1.94
CA SER A 58 -4.06 12.45 0.52
C SER A 58 -4.88 11.19 0.17
N PRO A 59 -5.25 10.96 -1.09
CA PRO A 59 -5.97 9.75 -1.49
C PRO A 59 -5.26 8.46 -1.06
N LEU A 60 -3.92 8.44 -1.12
CA LEU A 60 -3.13 7.30 -0.66
C LEU A 60 -3.19 7.12 0.86
N LEU A 61 -3.08 8.20 1.64
CA LEU A 61 -3.21 8.11 3.09
C LEU A 61 -4.64 7.73 3.48
N ALA A 62 -5.65 8.29 2.84
CA ALA A 62 -7.05 7.96 3.08
C ALA A 62 -7.36 6.48 2.83
N SER A 63 -6.81 5.88 1.76
CA SER A 63 -7.00 4.45 1.48
C SER A 63 -6.35 3.56 2.55
N ARG A 64 -5.17 3.92 3.06
CA ARG A 64 -4.52 3.23 4.18
C ARG A 64 -5.33 3.31 5.46
N LEU A 65 -5.84 4.50 5.78
CA LEU A 65 -6.69 4.73 6.95
C LEU A 65 -8.01 3.97 6.86
N GLN A 66 -8.62 3.91 5.67
CA GLN A 66 -9.82 3.13 5.45
C GLN A 66 -9.57 1.64 5.68
N HIS A 67 -8.48 1.11 5.14
CA HIS A 67 -8.10 -0.29 5.37
C HIS A 67 -7.86 -0.59 6.87
N ALA A 68 -7.14 0.29 7.57
CA ALA A 68 -6.91 0.16 9.01
C ALA A 68 -8.22 0.20 9.82
N LEU A 69 -9.16 1.07 9.42
CA LEU A 69 -10.50 1.14 10.02
C LEU A 69 -11.26 -0.16 9.84
N ASP A 70 -11.20 -0.77 8.65
CA ASP A 70 -11.87 -2.04 8.36
C ASP A 70 -11.27 -3.19 9.17
N LEU A 71 -9.93 -3.26 9.28
CA LEU A 71 -9.24 -4.23 10.12
C LEU A 71 -9.62 -4.08 11.60
N TRP A 72 -9.69 -2.84 12.09
CA TRP A 72 -10.08 -2.56 13.48
C TRP A 72 -11.53 -2.94 13.74
N LYS A 73 -12.47 -2.60 12.84
CA LYS A 73 -13.88 -3.01 12.92
C LYS A 73 -14.04 -4.53 12.94
N ASN A 74 -13.20 -5.23 12.20
CA ASN A 74 -13.15 -6.69 12.16
C ASN A 74 -12.42 -7.30 13.37
N LYS A 75 -12.05 -6.48 14.36
CA LYS A 75 -11.38 -6.91 15.61
C LYS A 75 -10.06 -7.65 15.40
N GLN A 76 -9.34 -7.32 14.32
CA GLN A 76 -8.02 -7.90 14.07
C GLN A 76 -6.93 -7.32 14.98
N ALA A 77 -7.12 -6.09 15.47
CA ALA A 77 -6.30 -5.51 16.54
C ALA A 77 -7.10 -4.49 17.35
N PRO A 78 -6.80 -4.33 18.65
CA PRO A 78 -7.50 -3.37 19.51
C PRO A 78 -7.04 -1.93 19.33
N LEU A 79 -5.84 -1.72 18.81
CA LEU A 79 -5.19 -0.41 18.68
C LEU A 79 -4.84 -0.08 17.23
N ILE A 80 -4.88 1.20 16.88
CA ILE A 80 -4.37 1.75 15.62
C ILE A 80 -3.28 2.77 15.94
N ALA A 81 -2.04 2.49 15.59
CA ALA A 81 -0.94 3.44 15.68
C ALA A 81 -0.80 4.19 14.36
N VAL A 82 -0.90 5.52 14.39
CA VAL A 82 -0.73 6.37 13.20
C VAL A 82 0.60 7.11 13.28
N THR A 83 1.32 7.15 12.17
CA THR A 83 2.63 7.78 12.07
C THR A 83 2.64 8.82 10.95
N GLY A 84 3.63 9.68 10.98
CA GLY A 84 3.88 10.65 9.92
C GLY A 84 4.18 12.05 10.48
N GLY A 85 5.09 12.71 9.83
CA GLY A 85 5.55 14.06 10.15
C GLY A 85 4.76 15.13 9.40
N LYS A 86 5.42 16.27 9.19
CA LYS A 86 4.92 17.38 8.37
C LYS A 86 6.08 18.01 7.58
N ARG A 87 5.74 18.62 6.46
CA ARG A 87 6.68 19.47 5.71
C ARG A 87 6.82 20.85 6.36
N VAL A 88 7.89 21.53 6.04
CA VAL A 88 8.05 22.94 6.43
C VAL A 88 6.89 23.75 5.83
N GLY A 89 6.20 24.50 6.67
CA GLY A 89 5.02 25.28 6.27
C GLY A 89 3.67 24.59 6.52
N ASP A 90 3.63 23.28 6.73
CA ASP A 90 2.39 22.59 7.07
C ASP A 90 1.91 22.94 8.48
N ARG A 91 0.61 23.14 8.65
CA ARG A 91 -0.03 23.36 9.96
C ARG A 91 -0.21 22.07 10.75
N PHE A 92 -0.43 20.95 10.06
CA PHE A 92 -0.73 19.65 10.64
C PHE A 92 0.31 18.60 10.28
N THR A 93 0.51 17.62 11.16
CA THR A 93 1.27 16.41 10.84
C THR A 93 0.35 15.38 10.17
N GLU A 94 0.94 14.45 9.43
CA GLU A 94 0.20 13.31 8.86
C GLU A 94 -0.43 12.45 9.96
N GLY A 95 0.30 12.24 11.07
CA GLY A 95 -0.21 11.52 12.24
C GLY A 95 -1.42 12.19 12.88
N ALA A 96 -1.37 13.53 13.10
CA ALA A 96 -2.51 14.29 13.64
C ALA A 96 -3.73 14.24 12.71
N THR A 97 -3.49 14.39 11.40
CA THR A 97 -4.52 14.29 10.37
C THR A 97 -5.16 12.91 10.35
N SER A 98 -4.34 11.86 10.43
CA SER A 98 -4.80 10.47 10.47
C SER A 98 -5.64 10.16 11.71
N ARG A 99 -5.18 10.60 12.88
CA ARG A 99 -5.93 10.45 14.13
C ARG A 99 -7.30 11.11 14.06
N ARG A 100 -7.37 12.36 13.59
CA ARG A 100 -8.63 13.08 13.42
C ARG A 100 -9.56 12.33 12.45
N TRP A 101 -9.05 11.89 11.31
CA TRP A 101 -9.81 11.16 10.29
C TRP A 101 -10.45 9.88 10.84
N LEU A 102 -9.72 9.11 11.67
CA LEU A 102 -10.21 7.89 12.33
C LEU A 102 -11.23 8.21 13.42
N THR A 103 -10.98 9.24 14.25
CA THR A 103 -11.88 9.65 15.31
C THR A 103 -13.23 10.12 14.75
N ASP A 104 -13.23 10.88 13.66
CA ASP A 104 -14.43 11.33 12.96
C ASP A 104 -15.27 10.15 12.39
N ARG A 105 -14.67 8.96 12.29
CA ARG A 105 -15.31 7.71 11.82
C ARG A 105 -15.61 6.70 12.95
N GLY A 106 -15.54 7.16 14.18
CA GLY A 106 -15.99 6.42 15.36
C GLY A 106 -14.93 5.56 16.04
N VAL A 107 -13.64 5.70 15.70
CA VAL A 107 -12.57 5.05 16.48
C VAL A 107 -12.34 5.87 17.75
N PRO A 108 -12.44 5.26 18.95
CA PRO A 108 -12.18 5.96 20.21
C PRO A 108 -10.75 6.51 20.24
N ALA A 109 -10.57 7.74 20.73
CA ALA A 109 -9.26 8.38 20.80
C ALA A 109 -8.21 7.61 21.62
N MET A 110 -8.66 6.78 22.56
CA MET A 110 -7.79 5.90 23.37
C MET A 110 -7.37 4.63 22.64
N SER A 111 -7.97 4.33 21.48
CA SER A 111 -7.58 3.23 20.59
C SER A 111 -6.67 3.68 19.44
N ILE A 112 -6.24 4.96 19.43
CA ILE A 112 -5.38 5.54 18.40
C ILE A 112 -4.14 6.14 19.05
#